data_b13960fce6ab9f32668704608f09b194
#
_entry.id   b13960fce6ab9f32668704608f09b194
#
_cell.length_a   1.000
_cell.length_b   1.000
_cell.length_c   1.000
_cell.angle_alpha   90.00
_cell.angle_beta   90.00
_cell.angle_gamma   90.00
#
_symmetry.space_group_name_H-M   'P 1'
#
loop_
_entity.id
_entity.type
_entity.pdbx_description
1 polymer ?
#
loop_
_entity_poly.entity_id
_entity_poly.type
_entity_poly.pdbx_seq_one_letter_code
_entity_poly.pdbx_strand_id
1 'polypeptide(L)'
;MGLRASAHRWLFRVGGPEPAPIVLGQRRIFVLPTRFGLALALTLLTMLLASINYTLSLGFALTFLIGSVAWISIHHAFRNVVGLSIMPGKADPVFCGNPARFGVVLSNPALRERQGLSLFPTGTGSTAGEVERFDIAACGSTSQVIRIPTEHRGWISLPRLTLETRHPLGLIRAWSLFQPDARCLVYPAPEQDGPPLPVGGPAATGLGGNGHGQDDFAGLRHHQPSDAPRHVAWKAVARGGPWRTKEFDGSGARHVHIHWAHLPAGMGLEARLARLTRWILEADRAGIDYGLSLPGSDIPPGRGAAHRHACLTRLALFG
;
A
#
# COMPACT_ATOMS: atom_id res chain seq x y z
N MET A 1 15.84 -5.47 27.26
CA MET A 1 14.67 -5.19 26.40
C MET A 1 13.75 -6.40 26.10
N GLY A 2 14.09 -7.63 26.51
CA GLY A 2 13.41 -8.87 26.12
C GLY A 2 12.16 -9.30 26.93
N LEU A 3 12.06 -8.99 28.22
CA LEU A 3 11.01 -9.51 29.08
C LEU A 3 9.61 -8.88 28.86
N ARG A 4 9.55 -7.59 28.54
CA ARG A 4 8.28 -6.90 28.22
C ARG A 4 7.68 -7.37 26.90
N ALA A 5 8.49 -7.67 25.90
CA ALA A 5 8.05 -8.16 24.60
C ALA A 5 7.56 -9.61 24.65
N SER A 6 8.13 -10.45 25.52
CA SER A 6 7.70 -11.84 25.71
C SER A 6 6.43 -11.94 26.53
N ALA A 7 6.29 -11.13 27.59
CA ALA A 7 5.05 -11.06 28.37
C ALA A 7 3.87 -10.55 27.53
N HIS A 8 4.14 -9.58 26.66
CA HIS A 8 3.13 -9.04 25.74
C HIS A 8 2.65 -10.09 24.71
N ARG A 9 3.52 -10.98 24.23
CA ARG A 9 3.17 -12.08 23.32
C ARG A 9 2.39 -13.19 23.99
N TRP A 10 2.66 -13.47 25.27
CA TRP A 10 1.98 -14.53 26.02
C TRP A 10 0.60 -14.11 26.52
N LEU A 11 0.45 -12.86 26.97
CA LEU A 11 -0.85 -12.30 27.42
C LEU A 11 -1.84 -12.09 26.25
N PHE A 12 -1.34 -11.80 25.06
CA PHE A 12 -2.16 -11.51 23.90
C PHE A 12 -1.97 -12.63 22.85
N ARG A 13 -2.70 -13.71 23.02
CA ARG A 13 -2.77 -14.88 22.11
C ARG A 13 -3.34 -14.51 20.72
N VAL A 14 -2.88 -13.43 20.10
CA VAL A 14 -3.19 -13.13 18.70
C VAL A 14 -2.12 -13.83 17.87
N GLY A 15 -2.45 -14.96 17.28
CA GLY A 15 -1.66 -15.62 16.26
C GLY A 15 -1.57 -14.72 15.02
N GLY A 16 -0.69 -15.00 14.06
CA GLY A 16 -0.44 -14.20 12.84
C GLY A 16 -1.66 -13.58 12.12
N PRO A 17 -1.55 -13.27 10.83
CA PRO A 17 -2.63 -12.67 10.05
C PRO A 17 -3.94 -13.45 10.15
N GLU A 18 -5.04 -12.76 10.35
CA GLU A 18 -6.37 -13.33 10.56
C GLU A 18 -7.21 -13.17 9.29
N PRO A 19 -7.93 -14.23 8.86
CA PRO A 19 -8.83 -14.13 7.72
C PRO A 19 -10.01 -13.19 8.00
N ALA A 20 -10.47 -12.49 6.98
CA ALA A 20 -11.65 -11.64 7.07
C ALA A 20 -12.97 -12.47 6.98
N PRO A 21 -14.06 -12.01 7.63
CA PRO A 21 -14.17 -10.85 8.52
C PRO A 21 -13.68 -11.13 9.94
N ILE A 22 -12.97 -10.18 10.56
CA ILE A 22 -12.54 -10.28 11.95
C ILE A 22 -13.60 -9.65 12.85
N VAL A 23 -14.27 -10.45 13.68
CA VAL A 23 -15.27 -9.96 14.62
C VAL A 23 -14.66 -9.84 16.02
N LEU A 24 -14.76 -8.64 16.59
CA LEU A 24 -14.24 -8.35 17.93
C LEU A 24 -15.16 -8.92 19.02
N GLY A 25 -14.89 -10.16 19.42
CA GLY A 25 -15.59 -10.82 20.52
C GLY A 25 -15.18 -10.28 21.90
N GLN A 26 -16.00 -10.55 22.90
CA GLN A 26 -15.80 -10.07 24.29
C GLN A 26 -14.43 -10.45 24.88
N ARG A 27 -13.91 -11.64 24.57
CA ARG A 27 -12.62 -12.13 25.09
C ARG A 27 -11.39 -11.43 24.51
N ARG A 28 -11.57 -10.61 23.48
CA ARG A 28 -10.50 -9.87 22.79
C ARG A 28 -10.43 -8.42 23.20
N ILE A 29 -11.30 -7.98 24.10
CA ILE A 29 -11.37 -6.58 24.53
C ILE A 29 -10.75 -6.47 25.91
N PHE A 30 -9.76 -5.61 25.98
CA PHE A 30 -9.08 -5.28 27.22
C PHE A 30 -9.60 -3.93 27.70
N VAL A 31 -9.78 -3.83 29.02
CA VAL A 31 -10.30 -2.62 29.66
C VAL A 31 -9.40 -2.28 30.84
N LEU A 32 -8.84 -1.07 30.83
CA LEU A 32 -8.03 -0.55 31.94
C LEU A 32 -8.42 0.88 32.28
N PRO A 33 -8.36 1.27 33.55
CA PRO A 33 -8.55 2.66 33.95
C PRO A 33 -7.42 3.53 33.41
N THR A 34 -7.75 4.73 32.98
CA THR A 34 -6.79 5.76 32.62
C THR A 34 -6.21 6.43 33.86
N ARG A 35 -5.22 7.31 33.70
CA ARG A 35 -4.71 8.13 34.83
C ARG A 35 -5.81 8.94 35.47
N PHE A 36 -6.73 9.50 34.67
CA PHE A 36 -7.91 10.19 35.17
C PHE A 36 -8.87 9.28 35.91
N GLY A 37 -9.08 8.06 35.39
CA GLY A 37 -9.90 7.05 36.06
C GLY A 37 -9.34 6.64 37.43
N LEU A 38 -8.01 6.48 37.52
CA LEU A 38 -7.33 6.19 38.78
C LEU A 38 -7.41 7.37 39.77
N ALA A 39 -7.21 8.60 39.28
CA ALA A 39 -7.34 9.78 40.11
C ALA A 39 -8.78 9.91 40.66
N LEU A 40 -9.79 9.74 39.80
CA LEU A 40 -11.19 9.72 40.23
C LEU A 40 -11.47 8.63 41.27
N ALA A 41 -10.97 7.41 41.06
CA ALA A 41 -11.13 6.32 42.00
C ALA A 41 -10.53 6.66 43.38
N LEU A 42 -9.32 7.26 43.40
CA LEU A 42 -8.70 7.72 44.63
C LEU A 42 -9.52 8.84 45.30
N THR A 43 -10.02 9.81 44.55
CA THR A 43 -10.89 10.87 45.07
C THR A 43 -12.17 10.30 45.66
N LEU A 44 -12.83 9.37 44.97
CA LEU A 44 -14.02 8.72 45.48
C LEU A 44 -13.75 7.92 46.76
N LEU A 45 -12.58 7.26 46.84
CA LEU A 45 -12.18 6.55 48.04
C LEU A 45 -11.98 7.52 49.21
N THR A 46 -11.30 8.63 49.03
CA THR A 46 -11.10 9.62 50.08
C THR A 46 -12.43 10.29 50.50
N MET A 47 -13.32 10.59 49.55
CA MET A 47 -14.68 11.06 49.85
C MET A 47 -15.49 10.05 50.66
N LEU A 48 -15.40 8.76 50.31
CA LEU A 48 -16.10 7.71 51.03
C LEU A 48 -15.58 7.62 52.48
N LEU A 49 -14.25 7.61 52.66
CA LEU A 49 -13.64 7.56 54.00
C LEU A 49 -14.01 8.79 54.86
N ALA A 50 -13.99 9.98 54.26
CA ALA A 50 -14.43 11.20 54.93
C ALA A 50 -15.94 11.12 55.33
N SER A 51 -16.78 10.64 54.43
CA SER A 51 -18.22 10.45 54.68
C SER A 51 -18.52 9.49 55.84
N ILE A 52 -17.71 8.43 55.92
CA ILE A 52 -17.80 7.45 57.04
C ILE A 52 -17.35 8.11 58.35
N ASN A 53 -16.22 8.81 58.35
CA ASN A 53 -15.63 9.41 59.54
C ASN A 53 -16.51 10.52 60.13
N TYR A 54 -17.11 11.36 59.26
CA TYR A 54 -17.92 12.51 59.67
C TYR A 54 -19.44 12.24 59.58
N THR A 55 -19.87 11.01 59.31
CA THR A 55 -21.29 10.61 59.18
C THR A 55 -22.11 11.49 58.22
N LEU A 56 -21.48 11.94 57.10
CA LEU A 56 -22.08 12.89 56.16
C LEU A 56 -22.98 12.17 55.16
N SER A 57 -24.29 12.22 55.34
CA SER A 57 -25.25 11.56 54.45
C SER A 57 -25.16 12.08 52.99
N LEU A 58 -24.96 13.39 52.82
CA LEU A 58 -24.77 14.00 51.49
C LEU A 58 -23.47 13.54 50.81
N GLY A 59 -22.40 13.33 51.59
CA GLY A 59 -21.14 12.79 51.12
C GLY A 59 -21.29 11.39 50.54
N PHE A 60 -22.02 10.53 51.19
CA PHE A 60 -22.35 9.18 50.65
C PHE A 60 -23.15 9.30 49.34
N ALA A 61 -24.21 10.09 49.32
CA ALA A 61 -25.03 10.28 48.13
C ALA A 61 -24.21 10.74 46.93
N LEU A 62 -23.34 11.72 47.10
CA LEU A 62 -22.46 12.23 46.02
C LEU A 62 -21.44 11.20 45.59
N THR A 63 -20.78 10.50 46.49
CA THR A 63 -19.81 9.45 46.20
C THR A 63 -20.42 8.33 45.38
N PHE A 64 -21.59 7.84 45.79
CA PHE A 64 -22.28 6.79 45.05
C PHE A 64 -22.83 7.26 43.72
N LEU A 65 -23.29 8.52 43.61
CA LEU A 65 -23.72 9.10 42.34
C LEU A 65 -22.59 9.12 41.34
N ILE A 66 -21.44 9.69 41.70
CA ILE A 66 -20.27 9.77 40.79
C ILE A 66 -19.73 8.36 40.50
N GLY A 67 -19.70 7.48 41.51
CA GLY A 67 -19.27 6.10 41.34
C GLY A 67 -20.16 5.32 40.37
N SER A 68 -21.48 5.52 40.41
CA SER A 68 -22.39 4.91 39.45
C SER A 68 -22.20 5.38 38.03
N VAL A 69 -21.95 6.69 37.81
CA VAL A 69 -21.62 7.24 36.50
C VAL A 69 -20.30 6.67 35.96
N ALA A 70 -19.30 6.52 36.83
CA ALA A 70 -18.03 5.89 36.44
C ALA A 70 -18.25 4.42 36.06
N TRP A 71 -19.05 3.68 36.79
CA TRP A 71 -19.39 2.29 36.49
C TRP A 71 -20.11 2.14 35.16
N ILE A 72 -21.11 2.99 34.89
CA ILE A 72 -21.81 3.02 33.60
C ILE A 72 -20.83 3.35 32.46
N SER A 73 -19.88 4.25 32.68
CA SER A 73 -18.85 4.59 31.70
C SER A 73 -17.99 3.39 31.30
N ILE A 74 -17.64 2.51 32.24
CA ILE A 74 -16.91 1.25 31.96
C ILE A 74 -17.71 0.37 30.98
N HIS A 75 -18.98 0.20 31.29
CA HIS A 75 -19.88 -0.62 30.49
C HIS A 75 -20.05 -0.04 29.07
N HIS A 76 -20.19 1.28 28.95
CA HIS A 76 -20.26 1.95 27.65
C HIS A 76 -18.96 1.81 26.85
N ALA A 77 -17.79 2.01 27.45
CA ALA A 77 -16.50 1.85 26.78
C ALA A 77 -16.30 0.44 26.23
N PHE A 78 -16.64 -0.58 27.02
CA PHE A 78 -16.58 -1.98 26.57
C PHE A 78 -17.55 -2.25 25.40
N ARG A 79 -18.81 -1.82 25.56
CA ARG A 79 -19.85 -2.00 24.53
C ARG A 79 -19.54 -1.21 23.25
N ASN A 80 -18.70 -0.20 23.31
CA ASN A 80 -18.32 0.62 22.16
C ASN A 80 -17.37 -0.12 21.19
N VAL A 81 -16.63 -1.13 21.66
CA VAL A 81 -15.70 -1.93 20.86
C VAL A 81 -16.25 -3.30 20.48
N VAL A 82 -17.05 -3.92 21.38
CA VAL A 82 -17.54 -5.30 21.17
C VAL A 82 -18.46 -5.41 19.96
N GLY A 83 -18.27 -6.48 19.17
CA GLY A 83 -19.13 -6.82 18.03
C GLY A 83 -18.85 -6.04 16.76
N LEU A 84 -17.81 -5.19 16.71
CA LEU A 84 -17.37 -4.59 15.47
C LEU A 84 -16.78 -5.66 14.54
N SER A 85 -17.09 -5.56 13.26
CA SER A 85 -16.55 -6.39 12.19
C SER A 85 -15.53 -5.62 11.39
N ILE A 86 -14.38 -6.22 11.13
CA ILE A 86 -13.25 -5.59 10.47
C ILE A 86 -12.91 -6.37 9.22
N MET A 87 -12.76 -5.67 8.10
CA MET A 87 -12.35 -6.25 6.83
C MET A 87 -11.18 -5.46 6.25
N PRO A 88 -10.18 -6.12 5.65
CA PRO A 88 -9.16 -5.44 4.89
C PRO A 88 -9.80 -4.82 3.64
N GLY A 89 -9.44 -3.58 3.36
CA GLY A 89 -9.76 -2.90 2.13
C GLY A 89 -8.64 -3.06 1.09
N LYS A 90 -8.68 -2.22 0.06
CA LYS A 90 -7.63 -2.21 -0.98
C LYS A 90 -6.32 -1.66 -0.43
N ALA A 91 -5.22 -2.21 -0.92
CA ALA A 91 -3.87 -1.71 -0.72
C ALA A 91 -3.23 -1.58 -2.10
N ASP A 92 -3.20 -0.36 -2.63
CA ASP A 92 -2.60 -0.10 -3.93
C ASP A 92 -1.07 -0.17 -3.84
N PRO A 93 -0.39 -0.70 -4.87
CA PRO A 93 1.05 -0.75 -4.90
C PRO A 93 1.69 0.64 -4.82
N VAL A 94 2.82 0.74 -4.12
CA VAL A 94 3.55 2.00 -3.94
C VAL A 94 5.04 1.83 -4.27
N PHE A 95 5.74 2.92 -4.55
CA PHE A 95 7.20 2.91 -4.68
C PHE A 95 7.86 2.97 -3.29
N CYS A 96 8.99 2.31 -3.16
CA CYS A 96 9.82 2.34 -1.95
C CYS A 96 10.15 3.80 -1.57
N GLY A 97 10.08 4.12 -0.27
CA GLY A 97 10.16 5.48 0.25
C GLY A 97 8.81 6.19 0.40
N ASN A 98 7.77 5.75 -0.30
CA ASN A 98 6.41 6.25 -0.11
C ASN A 98 5.64 5.37 0.88
N PRO A 99 4.80 5.94 1.76
CA PRO A 99 4.05 5.13 2.71
C PRO A 99 3.03 4.24 2.01
N ALA A 100 3.05 2.94 2.32
CA ALA A 100 2.01 2.00 1.90
C ALA A 100 0.68 2.37 2.59
N ARG A 101 -0.40 2.44 1.81
CA ARG A 101 -1.74 2.81 2.28
C ARG A 101 -2.62 1.57 2.33
N PHE A 102 -2.95 1.14 3.54
CA PHE A 102 -3.86 0.03 3.75
C PHE A 102 -5.24 0.54 4.13
N GLY A 103 -6.23 0.23 3.33
CA GLY A 103 -7.63 0.44 3.69
C GLY A 103 -8.05 -0.58 4.76
N VAL A 104 -8.78 -0.13 5.77
CA VAL A 104 -9.42 -1.00 6.78
C VAL A 104 -10.86 -0.55 6.91
N VAL A 105 -11.78 -1.44 6.60
CA VAL A 105 -13.22 -1.20 6.71
C VAL A 105 -13.70 -1.74 8.04
N LEU A 106 -14.31 -0.87 8.85
CA LEU A 106 -14.93 -1.22 10.12
C LEU A 106 -16.46 -1.12 9.96
N SER A 107 -17.16 -2.20 10.25
CA SER A 107 -18.62 -2.27 10.18
C SER A 107 -19.22 -2.45 11.57
N ASN A 108 -20.24 -1.67 11.85
CA ASN A 108 -21.02 -1.72 13.07
C ASN A 108 -22.38 -2.38 12.81
N PRO A 109 -22.58 -3.64 13.14
CA PRO A 109 -23.87 -4.31 12.95
C PRO A 109 -24.93 -3.94 13.99
N ALA A 110 -24.56 -3.17 15.03
CA ALA A 110 -25.49 -2.82 16.10
C ALA A 110 -26.33 -1.58 15.75
N LEU A 111 -27.54 -1.52 16.33
CA LEU A 111 -28.50 -0.41 16.22
C LEU A 111 -28.08 0.86 16.97
N ARG A 112 -26.86 0.93 17.48
CA ARG A 112 -26.32 2.09 18.17
C ARG A 112 -25.03 2.54 17.54
N GLU A 113 -24.77 3.82 17.54
CA GLU A 113 -23.51 4.37 17.07
C GLU A 113 -22.33 4.00 17.97
N ARG A 114 -21.15 4.03 17.40
CA ARG A 114 -19.86 3.82 18.08
C ARG A 114 -19.08 5.10 18.01
N GLN A 115 -18.65 5.62 19.14
CA GLN A 115 -18.08 6.98 19.22
C GLN A 115 -16.65 6.99 19.73
N GLY A 116 -15.85 7.95 19.26
CA GLY A 116 -14.49 8.16 19.72
C GLY A 116 -13.55 6.97 19.55
N LEU A 117 -13.69 6.23 18.46
CA LEU A 117 -12.80 5.15 18.08
C LEU A 117 -11.51 5.69 17.48
N SER A 118 -10.40 5.02 17.76
CA SER A 118 -9.09 5.33 17.17
C SER A 118 -8.43 4.05 16.70
N LEU A 119 -7.85 4.07 15.49
CA LEU A 119 -7.19 2.92 14.88
C LEU A 119 -5.76 3.28 14.50
N PHE A 120 -4.79 2.48 14.96
CA PHE A 120 -3.36 2.71 14.69
C PHE A 120 -2.53 1.42 14.77
N PRO A 121 -1.34 1.38 14.17
CA PRO A 121 -0.43 0.24 14.29
C PRO A 121 0.03 0.03 15.73
N THR A 122 0.06 -1.23 16.17
CA THR A 122 0.50 -1.58 17.52
C THR A 122 1.98 -1.26 17.69
N GLY A 123 2.33 -0.52 18.74
CA GLY A 123 3.70 -0.10 19.02
C GLY A 123 3.99 1.37 18.75
N THR A 124 3.25 2.02 17.86
CA THR A 124 3.37 3.46 17.63
C THR A 124 2.74 4.31 18.74
N GLY A 125 1.87 3.71 19.55
CA GLY A 125 1.24 4.36 20.70
C GLY A 125 0.26 5.49 20.30
N SER A 126 -0.72 5.72 21.16
CA SER A 126 -1.64 6.88 21.08
C SER A 126 -0.92 8.23 21.32
N THR A 127 0.39 8.23 21.54
CA THR A 127 1.24 9.39 21.83
C THR A 127 1.92 9.99 20.61
N ALA A 128 1.97 9.28 19.48
CA ALA A 128 2.40 9.89 18.20
C ALA A 128 1.22 10.77 17.72
N GLY A 129 1.32 12.07 17.93
CA GLY A 129 0.30 13.08 17.65
C GLY A 129 -0.49 12.80 16.38
N GLU A 130 -1.81 12.99 16.43
CA GLU A 130 -2.78 12.80 15.34
C GLU A 130 -3.26 11.36 15.10
N VAL A 131 -3.61 10.61 16.15
CA VAL A 131 -4.54 9.50 15.96
C VAL A 131 -5.94 10.10 15.76
N GLU A 132 -6.38 10.13 14.53
CA GLU A 132 -7.71 10.62 14.15
C GLU A 132 -8.78 9.77 14.86
N ARG A 133 -9.69 10.45 15.56
CA ARG A 133 -10.86 9.81 16.16
C ARG A 133 -11.99 9.82 15.16
N PHE A 134 -12.69 8.72 15.07
CA PHE A 134 -13.83 8.56 14.19
C PHE A 134 -14.98 7.86 14.89
N ASP A 135 -16.15 8.07 14.34
CA ASP A 135 -17.39 7.47 14.80
C ASP A 135 -17.94 6.53 13.71
N ILE A 136 -18.73 5.56 14.12
CA ILE A 136 -19.42 4.65 13.20
C ILE A 136 -20.91 4.70 13.53
N ALA A 137 -21.72 5.10 12.57
CA ALA A 137 -23.17 5.14 12.70
C ALA A 137 -23.76 3.76 13.03
N ALA A 138 -24.96 3.75 13.59
CA ALA A 138 -25.74 2.53 13.78
C ALA A 138 -25.93 1.80 12.43
N CYS A 139 -25.72 0.50 12.40
CA CYS A 139 -25.77 -0.33 11.18
C CYS A 139 -24.91 0.21 10.02
N GLY A 140 -23.92 1.04 10.33
CA GLY A 140 -23.06 1.71 9.37
C GLY A 140 -21.67 1.07 9.24
N SER A 141 -20.91 1.61 8.29
CA SER A 141 -19.49 1.25 8.12
C SER A 141 -18.66 2.49 7.83
N THR A 142 -17.39 2.45 8.21
CA THR A 142 -16.40 3.49 7.89
C THR A 142 -15.12 2.86 7.38
N SER A 143 -14.39 3.57 6.53
CA SER A 143 -13.09 3.14 6.01
C SER A 143 -12.00 4.03 6.56
N GLN A 144 -10.98 3.42 7.14
CA GLN A 144 -9.79 4.09 7.66
C GLN A 144 -8.57 3.71 6.85
N VAL A 145 -7.66 4.64 6.63
CA VAL A 145 -6.42 4.41 5.89
C VAL A 145 -5.23 4.40 6.83
N ILE A 146 -4.60 3.25 6.96
CA ILE A 146 -3.38 3.09 7.75
C ILE A 146 -2.18 3.28 6.83
N ARG A 147 -1.28 4.19 7.21
CA ARG A 147 -0.05 4.49 6.48
C ARG A 147 1.13 3.80 7.15
N ILE A 148 1.84 2.97 6.40
CA ILE A 148 3.02 2.24 6.88
C ILE A 148 4.22 2.70 6.05
N PRO A 149 5.31 3.18 6.67
CA PRO A 149 6.52 3.54 5.94
C PRO A 149 7.10 2.32 5.24
N THR A 150 7.68 2.51 4.06
CA THR A 150 8.30 1.45 3.28
C THR A 150 9.78 1.73 3.12
N GLU A 151 10.62 0.80 3.56
CA GLU A 151 12.08 0.88 3.47
C GLU A 151 12.65 -0.08 2.44
N HIS A 152 11.92 -1.16 2.14
CA HIS A 152 12.34 -2.22 1.23
C HIS A 152 11.26 -2.50 0.21
N ARG A 153 11.67 -2.92 -1.00
CA ARG A 153 10.76 -3.41 -2.03
C ARG A 153 10.23 -4.81 -1.70
N GLY A 154 9.19 -5.23 -2.39
CA GLY A 154 8.58 -6.55 -2.23
C GLY A 154 7.26 -6.50 -1.48
N TRP A 155 6.82 -7.63 -0.98
CA TRP A 155 5.56 -7.70 -0.24
C TRP A 155 5.72 -7.19 1.18
N ILE A 156 4.93 -6.21 1.57
CA ILE A 156 4.77 -5.76 2.96
C ILE A 156 3.39 -6.17 3.46
N SER A 157 3.35 -6.78 4.63
CA SER A 157 2.09 -7.15 5.29
C SER A 157 1.64 -6.05 6.24
N LEU A 158 0.34 -5.87 6.39
CA LEU A 158 -0.23 -4.96 7.38
C LEU A 158 0.18 -5.42 8.79
N PRO A 159 0.84 -4.57 9.57
CA PRO A 159 1.20 -4.90 10.94
C PRO A 159 -0.06 -5.05 11.82
N ARG A 160 0.14 -5.57 13.02
CA ARG A 160 -0.92 -5.63 14.02
C ARG A 160 -1.47 -4.24 14.31
N LEU A 161 -2.79 -4.13 14.35
CA LEU A 161 -3.51 -2.90 14.64
C LEU A 161 -4.12 -2.93 16.04
N THR A 162 -4.22 -1.74 16.62
CA THR A 162 -4.93 -1.47 17.86
C THR A 162 -6.14 -0.60 17.56
N LEU A 163 -7.33 -1.09 17.89
CA LEU A 163 -8.54 -0.29 17.95
C LEU A 163 -8.80 0.06 19.40
N GLU A 164 -8.88 1.34 19.73
CA GLU A 164 -9.15 1.77 21.11
C GLU A 164 -10.27 2.81 21.16
N THR A 165 -10.89 2.90 22.32
CA THR A 165 -11.77 4.01 22.67
C THR A 165 -11.55 4.42 24.12
N ARG A 166 -11.79 5.72 24.39
CA ARG A 166 -11.84 6.30 25.73
C ARG A 166 -13.19 6.97 25.99
N HIS A 167 -14.12 6.78 25.06
CA HIS A 167 -15.48 7.31 25.20
C HIS A 167 -16.26 6.55 26.30
N PRO A 168 -17.13 7.20 27.12
CA PRO A 168 -17.55 8.60 27.02
C PRO A 168 -16.67 9.59 27.81
N LEU A 169 -16.22 9.27 29.00
CA LEU A 169 -15.64 10.20 29.95
C LEU A 169 -14.10 10.20 29.99
N GLY A 170 -13.44 9.36 29.21
CA GLY A 170 -11.99 9.22 29.25
C GLY A 170 -11.45 8.52 30.51
N LEU A 171 -12.29 8.06 31.40
CA LEU A 171 -11.91 7.38 32.64
C LEU A 171 -11.33 6.00 32.38
N ILE A 172 -11.79 5.37 31.33
CA ILE A 172 -11.48 4.00 30.94
C ILE A 172 -10.95 3.99 29.51
N ARG A 173 -9.93 3.15 29.28
CA ARG A 173 -9.44 2.79 27.98
C ARG A 173 -9.90 1.36 27.67
N ALA A 174 -10.69 1.19 26.63
CA ALA A 174 -11.04 -0.11 26.08
C ALA A 174 -10.35 -0.29 24.74
N TRP A 175 -9.68 -1.44 24.52
CA TRP A 175 -8.98 -1.68 23.25
C TRP A 175 -8.98 -3.15 22.86
N SER A 176 -8.79 -3.38 21.58
CA SER A 176 -8.61 -4.71 20.98
C SER A 176 -7.44 -4.73 20.03
N LEU A 177 -6.82 -5.89 19.88
CA LEU A 177 -5.70 -6.15 19.00
C LEU A 177 -6.11 -7.16 17.93
N PHE A 178 -5.75 -6.89 16.66
CA PHE A 178 -6.01 -7.77 15.53
C PHE A 178 -5.04 -7.48 14.39
N GLN A 179 -4.91 -8.43 13.48
CA GLN A 179 -4.03 -8.30 12.32
C GLN A 179 -4.77 -8.82 11.08
N PRO A 180 -5.38 -7.94 10.27
CA PRO A 180 -5.99 -8.37 9.01
C PRO A 180 -4.94 -8.93 8.05
N ASP A 181 -5.27 -9.99 7.33
CA ASP A 181 -4.41 -10.50 6.26
C ASP A 181 -4.53 -9.58 5.03
N ALA A 182 -3.70 -8.55 5.02
CA ALA A 182 -3.59 -7.60 3.92
C ALA A 182 -2.12 -7.41 3.57
N ARG A 183 -1.83 -7.36 2.26
CA ARG A 183 -0.49 -7.18 1.73
C ARG A 183 -0.49 -6.07 0.69
N CYS A 184 0.58 -5.30 0.68
CA CYS A 184 0.84 -4.28 -0.33
C CYS A 184 2.14 -4.60 -1.04
N LEU A 185 2.16 -4.42 -2.36
CA LEU A 185 3.37 -4.59 -3.14
C LEU A 185 4.13 -3.26 -3.20
N VAL A 186 5.40 -3.30 -2.81
CA VAL A 186 6.29 -2.14 -2.86
C VAL A 186 7.24 -2.29 -4.03
N TYR A 187 7.12 -1.40 -5.00
CA TYR A 187 8.01 -1.31 -6.15
C TYR A 187 9.37 -0.70 -5.77
N PRO A 188 10.45 -0.99 -6.50
CA PRO A 188 11.70 -0.27 -6.33
C PRO A 188 11.48 1.24 -6.55
N ALA A 189 12.17 2.07 -5.77
CA ALA A 189 12.16 3.51 -6.00
C ALA A 189 12.79 3.84 -7.36
N PRO A 190 12.20 4.69 -8.19
CA PRO A 190 12.83 5.11 -9.44
C PRO A 190 14.07 5.95 -9.14
N GLU A 191 15.14 5.76 -9.91
CA GLU A 191 16.34 6.59 -9.83
C GLU A 191 16.00 8.04 -10.20
N GLN A 192 16.47 9.02 -9.41
CA GLN A 192 16.14 10.43 -9.65
C GLN A 192 16.98 11.04 -10.77
N ASP A 193 18.32 10.87 -10.71
CA ASP A 193 19.28 11.50 -11.62
C ASP A 193 20.06 10.45 -12.43
N GLY A 194 19.34 9.63 -13.23
CA GLY A 194 19.95 8.61 -14.06
C GLY A 194 19.94 8.96 -15.56
N PRO A 195 20.67 8.18 -16.39
CA PRO A 195 20.63 8.34 -17.83
C PRO A 195 19.21 8.12 -18.36
N PRO A 196 18.81 8.84 -19.41
CA PRO A 196 17.51 8.68 -20.04
C PRO A 196 17.34 7.26 -20.59
N LEU A 197 16.09 6.90 -20.90
CA LEU A 197 15.76 5.65 -21.56
C LEU A 197 16.61 5.50 -22.84
N PRO A 198 17.31 4.37 -23.05
CA PRO A 198 18.09 4.15 -24.27
C PRO A 198 17.15 3.93 -25.47
N VAL A 199 16.66 5.02 -26.04
CA VAL A 199 15.84 5.03 -27.26
C VAL A 199 16.76 5.00 -28.46
N GLY A 200 16.87 3.83 -29.10
CA GLY A 200 17.58 3.73 -30.41
C GLY A 200 19.08 3.48 -30.35
N GLY A 201 19.52 2.46 -29.63
CA GLY A 201 20.82 1.84 -29.89
C GLY A 201 20.67 0.69 -30.89
N PRO A 202 21.73 0.33 -31.67
CA PRO A 202 21.70 -0.75 -32.67
C PRO A 202 21.71 -2.15 -32.01
N ALA A 203 20.95 -2.38 -30.99
CA ALA A 203 20.80 -3.69 -30.34
C ALA A 203 19.68 -4.53 -30.97
N ALA A 204 19.31 -4.24 -32.20
CA ALA A 204 18.51 -5.12 -33.04
C ALA A 204 19.36 -6.16 -33.78
N THR A 205 20.64 -6.33 -33.41
CA THR A 205 21.50 -7.37 -33.96
C THR A 205 21.77 -8.46 -32.92
N GLY A 206 20.73 -9.16 -32.52
CA GLY A 206 20.81 -10.33 -31.68
C GLY A 206 19.73 -11.33 -32.06
N LEU A 207 20.02 -12.17 -33.07
CA LEU A 207 19.35 -13.45 -33.38
C LEU A 207 17.88 -13.42 -33.84
N GLY A 208 17.69 -13.41 -35.15
CA GLY A 208 16.73 -14.28 -35.79
C GLY A 208 15.26 -13.92 -35.65
N GLY A 209 14.84 -12.97 -36.41
CA GLY A 209 13.44 -12.78 -36.73
C GLY A 209 13.32 -11.95 -38.00
N ASN A 210 13.33 -12.58 -39.19
CA ASN A 210 12.93 -11.98 -40.45
C ASN A 210 11.44 -11.61 -40.40
N GLY A 211 11.10 -10.60 -39.61
CA GLY A 211 9.83 -9.91 -39.69
C GLY A 211 10.00 -8.71 -40.61
N HIS A 212 9.93 -8.94 -41.92
CA HIS A 212 9.67 -7.86 -42.87
C HIS A 212 8.24 -7.41 -42.65
N GLY A 213 8.03 -6.45 -41.74
CA GLY A 213 6.83 -5.64 -41.77
C GLY A 213 6.79 -4.98 -43.14
N GLN A 214 5.70 -5.14 -43.87
CA GLN A 214 5.42 -4.32 -45.05
C GLN A 214 5.05 -2.93 -44.49
N ASP A 215 6.09 -2.13 -44.35
CA ASP A 215 6.05 -0.78 -43.81
C ASP A 215 5.27 0.14 -44.75
N ASP A 216 4.56 1.10 -44.19
CA ASP A 216 3.80 2.09 -44.89
C ASP A 216 4.71 2.81 -45.90
N PHE A 217 4.19 2.97 -47.12
CA PHE A 217 4.90 3.63 -48.23
C PHE A 217 5.15 5.12 -47.90
N ALA A 218 6.39 5.46 -47.58
CA ALA A 218 6.78 6.85 -47.26
C ALA A 218 7.00 7.71 -48.49
N GLY A 219 7.49 7.11 -49.59
CA GLY A 219 7.77 7.89 -50.78
C GLY A 219 8.54 7.13 -51.87
N LEU A 220 8.90 7.83 -52.93
CA LEU A 220 9.78 7.35 -54.01
C LEU A 220 11.05 8.22 -54.03
N ARG A 221 12.22 7.60 -53.78
CA ARG A 221 13.53 8.24 -54.01
C ARG A 221 14.18 7.77 -55.29
N HIS A 222 15.20 8.48 -55.76
CA HIS A 222 16.01 8.04 -56.91
C HIS A 222 16.67 6.69 -56.59
N HIS A 223 16.61 5.76 -57.54
CA HIS A 223 17.25 4.46 -57.47
C HIS A 223 18.78 4.58 -57.40
N GLN A 224 19.38 3.85 -56.45
CA GLN A 224 20.84 3.72 -56.35
C GLN A 224 21.24 2.30 -56.73
N PRO A 225 22.45 2.09 -57.32
CA PRO A 225 22.90 0.74 -57.71
C PRO A 225 22.98 -0.30 -56.60
N SER A 226 23.00 0.16 -55.37
CA SER A 226 23.00 -0.68 -54.15
C SER A 226 21.60 -1.13 -53.69
N ASP A 227 20.53 -0.59 -54.31
CA ASP A 227 19.17 -0.88 -53.89
C ASP A 227 18.72 -2.25 -54.41
N ALA A 228 18.07 -3.01 -53.55
CA ALA A 228 17.54 -4.30 -53.91
C ALA A 228 16.44 -4.17 -54.98
N PRO A 229 16.46 -4.98 -56.07
CA PRO A 229 15.50 -4.86 -57.18
C PRO A 229 14.03 -4.99 -56.79
N ARG A 230 13.74 -5.68 -55.66
CA ARG A 230 12.39 -5.87 -55.13
C ARG A 230 11.75 -4.57 -54.64
N HIS A 231 12.54 -3.54 -54.31
CA HIS A 231 12.05 -2.24 -53.85
C HIS A 231 11.87 -1.23 -54.96
N VAL A 232 12.21 -1.58 -56.22
CA VAL A 232 11.99 -0.73 -57.37
C VAL A 232 10.51 -0.53 -57.63
N ALA A 233 10.11 0.70 -57.89
CA ALA A 233 8.73 1.05 -58.24
C ALA A 233 8.42 0.73 -59.70
N TRP A 234 8.37 -0.54 -60.05
CA TRP A 234 8.21 -1.04 -61.45
C TRP A 234 7.04 -0.43 -62.17
N LYS A 235 5.96 -0.06 -61.47
CA LYS A 235 4.78 0.59 -62.05
C LYS A 235 5.08 2.01 -62.51
N ALA A 236 6.02 2.71 -61.91
CA ALA A 236 6.47 4.04 -62.31
C ALA A 236 7.45 3.93 -63.50
N VAL A 237 8.36 2.95 -63.50
CA VAL A 237 9.28 2.65 -64.56
C VAL A 237 8.52 2.23 -65.84
N ALA A 238 7.48 1.40 -65.73
CA ALA A 238 6.67 0.97 -66.88
C ALA A 238 5.88 2.12 -67.56
N ARG A 239 5.76 3.27 -66.93
CA ARG A 239 5.14 4.48 -67.47
C ARG A 239 6.15 5.45 -68.12
N GLY A 240 7.39 5.00 -68.29
CA GLY A 240 8.48 5.81 -68.90
C GLY A 240 9.14 6.79 -67.92
N GLY A 241 8.90 6.67 -66.65
CA GLY A 241 9.54 7.51 -65.61
C GLY A 241 10.96 7.05 -65.22
N PRO A 242 11.74 7.89 -64.55
CA PRO A 242 13.06 7.53 -64.07
C PRO A 242 12.98 6.43 -63.03
N TRP A 243 14.04 5.65 -62.88
CA TRP A 243 14.15 4.57 -61.92
C TRP A 243 14.02 5.12 -60.47
N ARG A 244 12.98 4.67 -59.76
CA ARG A 244 12.71 5.07 -58.39
C ARG A 244 12.59 3.85 -57.49
N THR A 245 13.14 3.95 -56.31
CA THR A 245 13.03 2.92 -55.24
C THR A 245 11.97 3.37 -54.27
N LYS A 246 11.09 2.46 -53.87
CA LYS A 246 10.13 2.69 -52.80
C LYS A 246 10.86 2.89 -51.50
N GLU A 247 10.64 4.00 -50.84
CA GLU A 247 11.11 4.28 -49.50
C GLU A 247 9.98 3.97 -48.56
N PHE A 248 10.24 3.07 -47.65
CA PHE A 248 9.30 2.70 -46.61
C PHE A 248 9.73 3.44 -45.35
N ASP A 249 8.79 4.16 -44.76
CA ASP A 249 9.02 4.78 -43.44
C ASP A 249 9.06 3.65 -42.44
N GLY A 250 10.20 3.39 -41.85
CA GLY A 250 10.36 2.42 -40.76
C GLY A 250 9.71 2.93 -39.46
N SER A 251 8.47 3.39 -39.55
CA SER A 251 7.59 3.64 -38.40
C SER A 251 7.06 2.31 -37.84
N GLY A 252 7.83 1.22 -37.97
CA GLY A 252 7.64 0.04 -37.14
C GLY A 252 7.53 0.49 -35.72
N ALA A 253 6.44 0.14 -35.04
CA ALA A 253 6.14 0.53 -33.68
C ALA A 253 7.44 0.56 -32.85
N ARG A 254 7.86 1.76 -32.47
CA ARG A 254 9.09 1.96 -31.68
C ARG A 254 8.91 1.21 -30.37
N HIS A 255 9.29 -0.06 -30.35
CA HIS A 255 9.35 -0.83 -29.12
C HIS A 255 10.76 -0.73 -28.55
N VAL A 256 10.85 -0.52 -27.27
CA VAL A 256 12.12 -0.48 -26.54
C VAL A 256 12.25 -1.74 -25.70
N HIS A 257 13.35 -2.45 -25.83
CA HIS A 257 13.63 -3.59 -24.98
C HIS A 257 14.55 -3.16 -23.84
N ILE A 258 14.01 -3.08 -22.65
CA ILE A 258 14.73 -2.74 -21.42
C ILE A 258 15.42 -4.01 -20.92
N HIS A 259 16.74 -4.07 -21.09
CA HIS A 259 17.50 -5.29 -20.82
C HIS A 259 18.45 -5.11 -19.64
N TRP A 260 18.50 -6.08 -18.75
CA TRP A 260 19.42 -6.11 -17.60
C TRP A 260 20.88 -5.93 -18.01
N ALA A 261 21.29 -6.50 -19.14
CA ALA A 261 22.66 -6.42 -19.65
C ALA A 261 23.08 -5.00 -20.12
N HIS A 262 22.14 -4.09 -20.33
CA HIS A 262 22.45 -2.70 -20.68
C HIS A 262 22.94 -1.89 -19.47
N LEU A 263 22.88 -2.45 -18.28
CA LEU A 263 23.30 -1.80 -17.05
C LEU A 263 24.78 -2.06 -16.77
N PRO A 264 25.53 -1.08 -16.21
CA PRO A 264 26.92 -1.24 -15.85
C PRO A 264 27.16 -2.41 -14.90
N ALA A 265 28.20 -3.23 -15.16
CA ALA A 265 28.49 -4.42 -14.35
C ALA A 265 28.79 -4.10 -12.87
N GLY A 266 29.39 -2.95 -12.58
CA GLY A 266 29.73 -2.52 -11.21
C GLY A 266 28.57 -1.93 -10.40
N MET A 267 27.38 -1.87 -10.97
CA MET A 267 26.22 -1.28 -10.29
C MET A 267 25.58 -2.26 -9.30
N GLY A 268 25.29 -1.81 -8.10
CA GLY A 268 24.61 -2.62 -7.08
C GLY A 268 23.19 -3.01 -7.50
N LEU A 269 22.65 -4.09 -6.95
CA LEU A 269 21.34 -4.64 -7.31
C LEU A 269 20.22 -3.59 -7.23
N GLU A 270 20.11 -2.90 -6.10
CA GLU A 270 19.05 -1.91 -5.87
C GLU A 270 19.15 -0.72 -6.86
N ALA A 271 20.36 -0.26 -7.15
CA ALA A 271 20.56 0.81 -8.12
C ALA A 271 20.17 0.39 -9.54
N ARG A 272 20.46 -0.86 -9.94
CA ARG A 272 20.02 -1.42 -11.23
C ARG A 272 18.50 -1.46 -11.32
N LEU A 273 17.84 -1.93 -10.28
CA LEU A 273 16.38 -2.00 -10.24
C LEU A 273 15.75 -0.60 -10.25
N ALA A 274 16.34 0.36 -9.55
CA ALA A 274 15.91 1.75 -9.55
C ALA A 274 15.98 2.38 -10.96
N ARG A 275 17.07 2.11 -11.70
CA ARG A 275 17.25 2.56 -13.08
C ARG A 275 16.25 1.92 -14.03
N LEU A 276 16.05 0.60 -13.95
CA LEU A 276 15.04 -0.10 -14.75
C LEU A 276 13.64 0.42 -14.46
N THR A 277 13.32 0.67 -13.18
CA THR A 277 12.04 1.27 -12.78
C THR A 277 11.84 2.63 -13.43
N ARG A 278 12.86 3.50 -13.44
CA ARG A 278 12.81 4.79 -14.13
C ARG A 278 12.54 4.62 -15.62
N TRP A 279 13.27 3.75 -16.30
CA TRP A 279 13.10 3.53 -17.74
C TRP A 279 11.71 2.99 -18.09
N ILE A 280 11.15 2.10 -17.27
CA ILE A 280 9.76 1.63 -17.43
C ILE A 280 8.78 2.82 -17.34
N LEU A 281 8.97 3.68 -16.36
CA LEU A 281 8.10 4.85 -16.17
C LEU A 281 8.25 5.89 -17.28
N GLU A 282 9.44 6.08 -17.82
CA GLU A 282 9.70 6.95 -18.96
C GLU A 282 9.07 6.41 -20.25
N ALA A 283 9.22 5.10 -20.51
CA ALA A 283 8.61 4.43 -21.67
C ALA A 283 7.08 4.50 -21.62
N ASP A 284 6.50 4.22 -20.45
CA ASP A 284 5.06 4.27 -20.24
C ASP A 284 4.50 5.69 -20.43
N ARG A 285 5.19 6.73 -19.89
CA ARG A 285 4.82 8.15 -20.10
C ARG A 285 4.94 8.59 -21.56
N ALA A 286 5.93 8.06 -22.27
CA ALA A 286 6.13 8.34 -23.68
C ALA A 286 5.15 7.57 -24.60
N GLY A 287 4.34 6.66 -24.06
CA GLY A 287 3.41 5.82 -24.82
C GLY A 287 4.09 4.84 -25.77
N ILE A 288 5.35 4.49 -25.50
CA ILE A 288 6.17 3.56 -26.29
C ILE A 288 5.90 2.14 -25.81
N ASP A 289 5.79 1.18 -26.73
CA ASP A 289 5.74 -0.24 -26.38
C ASP A 289 7.12 -0.67 -25.84
N TYR A 290 7.15 -1.29 -24.67
CA TYR A 290 8.40 -1.72 -24.05
C TYR A 290 8.32 -3.15 -23.51
N GLY A 291 9.42 -3.90 -23.68
CA GLY A 291 9.65 -5.19 -23.06
C GLY A 291 10.67 -5.09 -21.93
N LEU A 292 10.67 -6.06 -21.02
CA LEU A 292 11.60 -6.15 -19.91
C LEU A 292 12.28 -7.51 -19.88
N SER A 293 13.60 -7.52 -19.95
CA SER A 293 14.44 -8.70 -19.88
C SER A 293 15.30 -8.71 -18.63
N LEU A 294 15.03 -9.63 -17.73
CA LEU A 294 15.77 -9.87 -16.49
C LEU A 294 16.39 -11.24 -16.51
N PRO A 295 17.46 -11.52 -15.75
CA PRO A 295 17.97 -12.86 -15.56
C PRO A 295 16.87 -13.83 -15.11
N GLY A 296 16.55 -14.81 -15.94
CA GLY A 296 15.50 -15.80 -15.66
C GLY A 296 14.05 -15.36 -15.88
N SER A 297 13.81 -14.16 -16.44
CA SER A 297 12.43 -13.70 -16.73
C SER A 297 12.43 -12.70 -17.88
N ASP A 298 11.59 -12.93 -18.87
CA ASP A 298 11.39 -12.06 -20.02
C ASP A 298 9.91 -11.69 -20.14
N ILE A 299 9.64 -10.40 -20.31
CA ILE A 299 8.29 -9.87 -20.52
C ILE A 299 8.27 -9.24 -21.92
N PRO A 300 7.41 -9.76 -22.83
CA PRO A 300 7.34 -9.26 -24.19
C PRO A 300 6.91 -7.79 -24.22
N PRO A 301 7.19 -7.08 -25.34
CA PRO A 301 6.76 -5.71 -25.51
C PRO A 301 5.25 -5.52 -25.38
N GLY A 302 4.86 -4.47 -24.68
CA GLY A 302 3.49 -4.08 -24.43
C GLY A 302 3.41 -2.69 -23.85
N ARG A 303 2.22 -2.21 -23.58
CA ARG A 303 1.97 -0.88 -22.98
C ARG A 303 0.74 -0.85 -22.10
N GLY A 304 0.63 0.22 -21.33
CA GLY A 304 -0.54 0.50 -20.48
C GLY A 304 -0.38 0.01 -19.04
N ALA A 305 -1.37 0.33 -18.20
CA ALA A 305 -1.29 0.17 -16.76
C ALA A 305 -1.05 -1.28 -16.30
N ALA A 306 -1.68 -2.24 -16.95
CA ALA A 306 -1.51 -3.66 -16.64
C ALA A 306 -0.08 -4.14 -16.97
N HIS A 307 0.46 -3.75 -18.12
CA HIS A 307 1.83 -4.09 -18.53
C HIS A 307 2.86 -3.45 -17.59
N ARG A 308 2.69 -2.16 -17.28
CA ARG A 308 3.51 -1.46 -16.29
C ARG A 308 3.50 -2.18 -14.94
N HIS A 309 2.31 -2.56 -14.45
CA HIS A 309 2.18 -3.30 -13.20
C HIS A 309 2.93 -4.63 -13.25
N ALA A 310 2.82 -5.38 -14.34
CA ALA A 310 3.53 -6.65 -14.51
C ALA A 310 5.06 -6.48 -14.47
N CYS A 311 5.59 -5.50 -15.20
CA CYS A 311 7.03 -5.19 -15.22
C CYS A 311 7.53 -4.75 -13.83
N LEU A 312 6.84 -3.81 -13.17
CA LEU A 312 7.22 -3.33 -11.84
C LEU A 312 7.10 -4.42 -10.78
N THR A 313 6.12 -5.32 -10.90
CA THR A 313 5.98 -6.49 -10.01
C THR A 313 7.19 -7.41 -10.13
N ARG A 314 7.66 -7.66 -11.35
CA ARG A 314 8.86 -8.49 -11.56
C ARG A 314 10.10 -7.84 -10.95
N LEU A 315 10.26 -6.52 -11.08
CA LEU A 315 11.36 -5.79 -10.42
C LEU A 315 11.26 -5.83 -8.90
N ALA A 316 10.05 -5.70 -8.34
CA ALA A 316 9.83 -5.73 -6.90
C ALA A 316 10.18 -7.08 -6.27
N LEU A 317 9.97 -8.17 -7.00
CA LEU A 317 10.16 -9.55 -6.54
C LEU A 317 11.47 -10.18 -7.04
N PHE A 318 12.32 -9.42 -7.72
CA PHE A 318 13.59 -9.90 -8.25
C PHE A 318 14.65 -10.02 -7.14
N GLY A 319 15.26 -11.18 -7.00
CA GLY A 319 16.35 -11.43 -6.02
C GLY A 319 16.09 -12.56 -5.09
#